data_6ec98a9194a0f0fc859028d0acace47f
#
_entry.id   6ec98a9194a0f0fc859028d0acace47f
#
_cell.length_a   1.000
_cell.length_b   1.000
_cell.length_c   1.000
_cell.angle_alpha   90.00
_cell.angle_beta   90.00
_cell.angle_gamma   90.00
#
_symmetry.space_group_name_H-M   'P 1'
#
loop_
_entity.id
_entity.type
_entity.pdbx_description
1 polymer ?
#
loop_
_entity_poly.entity_id
_entity_poly.type
_entity_poly.pdbx_seq_one_letter_code
_entity_poly.pdbx_strand_id
1 'polypeptide(L)'
;KFNKKNRGFEGLAWKADDRMLFVAKERRPSKIFIYQLSPDLLSVKQATIPEELNDIRINDISGLAFNNESLMILSDESRNLLKFNLTEMSFIEMLDLTKGNHSLTSDLPQPEGIVTLSDESIYVASEPDILAKFVPNK
;
A
#
# COMPACT_ATOMS: atom_id res chain seq x y z
N LYS A 1 22.36 0.68 22.62
CA LYS A 1 21.94 1.64 21.55
C LYS A 1 20.91 0.94 20.71
N PHE A 2 19.63 1.29 20.88
CA PHE A 2 18.56 0.77 20.01
C PHE A 2 18.75 1.37 18.61
N ASN A 3 18.92 0.51 17.61
CA ASN A 3 19.03 0.90 16.22
C ASN A 3 17.66 1.48 15.79
N LYS A 4 17.57 2.82 15.62
CA LYS A 4 16.34 3.54 15.20
C LYS A 4 16.09 3.42 13.69
N LYS A 5 16.75 2.49 13.00
CA LYS A 5 16.54 2.27 11.58
C LYS A 5 15.19 1.61 11.32
N ASN A 6 14.50 2.06 10.30
CA ASN A 6 13.23 1.56 9.73
C ASN A 6 12.01 1.75 10.66
N ARG A 7 11.63 2.99 10.90
CA ARG A 7 10.35 3.38 11.55
C ARG A 7 9.76 4.63 10.90
N GLY A 8 10.18 4.91 9.67
CA GLY A 8 9.78 6.08 8.92
C GLY A 8 8.46 5.92 8.18
N PHE A 9 8.19 6.89 7.32
CA PHE A 9 7.14 6.78 6.30
C PHE A 9 7.71 6.09 5.08
N GLU A 10 7.04 5.01 4.63
CA GLU A 10 7.50 4.16 3.54
C GLU A 10 6.50 4.07 2.38
N GLY A 11 5.31 4.59 2.56
CA GLY A 11 4.28 4.57 1.53
C GLY A 11 3.58 5.90 1.36
N LEU A 12 3.29 6.26 0.11
CA LEU A 12 2.55 7.45 -0.25
C LEU A 12 1.59 7.12 -1.40
N ALA A 13 0.30 7.43 -1.22
CA ALA A 13 -0.69 7.28 -2.27
C ALA A 13 -1.61 8.49 -2.36
N TRP A 14 -2.04 8.83 -3.57
CA TRP A 14 -2.87 9.99 -3.86
C TRP A 14 -4.22 9.60 -4.45
N LYS A 15 -5.30 10.06 -3.81
CA LYS A 15 -6.67 10.01 -4.34
C LYS A 15 -7.03 11.39 -4.86
N ALA A 16 -7.00 11.54 -6.18
CA ALA A 16 -7.12 12.85 -6.85
C ALA A 16 -8.50 13.50 -6.67
N ASP A 17 -9.57 12.72 -6.80
CA ASP A 17 -10.95 13.21 -6.77
C ASP A 17 -11.29 13.91 -5.45
N ASP A 18 -10.83 13.35 -4.34
CA ASP A 18 -11.05 13.88 -3.00
C ASP A 18 -9.88 14.73 -2.49
N ARG A 19 -8.78 14.83 -3.23
CA ARG A 19 -7.53 15.47 -2.80
C ARG A 19 -7.03 14.91 -1.47
N MET A 20 -7.06 13.58 -1.34
CA MET A 20 -6.58 12.87 -0.16
C MET A 20 -5.21 12.26 -0.40
N LEU A 21 -4.33 12.45 0.57
CA LEU A 21 -3.01 11.86 0.62
C LEU A 21 -2.97 10.81 1.73
N PHE A 22 -2.63 9.58 1.36
CA PHE A 22 -2.43 8.47 2.29
C PHE A 22 -0.94 8.31 2.53
N VAL A 23 -0.55 8.26 3.78
CA VAL A 23 0.86 8.16 4.20
C VAL A 23 1.00 6.98 5.13
N ALA A 24 1.82 6.01 4.77
CA ALA A 24 2.07 4.85 5.59
C ALA A 24 3.31 5.00 6.47
N LYS A 25 3.16 4.66 7.73
CA LYS A 25 4.26 4.38 8.65
C LYS A 25 4.53 2.89 8.64
N GLU A 26 5.78 2.50 8.40
CA GLU A 26 6.21 1.14 8.18
C GLU A 26 5.75 0.16 9.27
N ARG A 27 6.18 0.38 10.53
CA ARG A 27 5.95 -0.61 11.60
C ARG A 27 5.97 -0.01 13.02
N ARG A 28 5.52 -0.85 13.97
CA ARG A 28 5.57 -0.65 15.43
C ARG A 28 4.81 0.57 15.95
N PRO A 29 3.53 0.61 15.79
CA PRO A 29 2.69 -0.19 14.90
C PRO A 29 2.73 0.35 13.46
N SER A 30 2.39 -0.51 12.49
CA SER A 30 2.06 -0.07 11.14
C SER A 30 0.82 0.79 11.18
N LYS A 31 0.85 1.96 10.51
CA LYS A 31 -0.27 2.90 10.52
C LYS A 31 -0.39 3.61 9.19
N ILE A 32 -1.61 3.96 8.84
CA ILE A 32 -1.90 4.82 7.70
C ILE A 32 -2.48 6.14 8.23
N PHE A 33 -1.93 7.25 7.78
CA PHE A 33 -2.43 8.59 8.04
C PHE A 33 -3.10 9.12 6.79
N ILE A 34 -4.17 9.86 6.95
CA ILE A 34 -4.90 10.50 5.85
C ILE A 34 -4.81 12.01 6.02
N TYR A 35 -4.45 12.68 4.94
CA TYR A 35 -4.39 14.13 4.89
C TYR A 35 -5.29 14.63 3.76
N GLN A 36 -6.10 15.64 4.08
CA GLN A 36 -6.92 16.36 3.11
C GLN A 36 -6.19 17.62 2.67
N LEU A 37 -6.00 17.80 1.38
CA LEU A 37 -5.46 19.01 0.81
C LEU A 37 -6.58 19.99 0.44
N SER A 38 -6.30 21.30 0.59
CA SER A 38 -7.20 22.36 0.12
C SER A 38 -7.33 22.33 -1.42
N PRO A 39 -8.38 22.96 -1.99
CA PRO A 39 -8.57 23.01 -3.45
C PRO A 39 -7.39 23.63 -4.22
N ASP A 40 -6.69 24.59 -3.62
CA ASP A 40 -5.50 25.23 -4.18
C ASP A 40 -4.20 24.45 -3.91
N LEU A 41 -4.28 23.34 -3.17
CA LEU A 41 -3.15 22.49 -2.76
C LEU A 41 -2.10 23.18 -1.87
N LEU A 42 -2.40 24.36 -1.33
CA LEU A 42 -1.46 25.15 -0.52
C LEU A 42 -1.50 24.81 0.97
N SER A 43 -2.55 24.14 1.44
CA SER A 43 -2.67 23.75 2.83
C SER A 43 -3.07 22.28 2.96
N VAL A 44 -2.67 21.68 4.07
CA VAL A 44 -2.93 20.28 4.40
C VAL A 44 -3.50 20.16 5.80
N LYS A 45 -4.51 19.31 5.97
CA LYS A 45 -5.15 19.01 7.24
C LYS A 45 -5.25 17.51 7.43
N GLN A 46 -4.90 17.02 8.59
CA GLN A 46 -5.11 15.60 8.90
C GLN A 46 -6.60 15.28 8.97
N ALA A 47 -7.00 14.25 8.26
CA ALA A 47 -8.36 13.73 8.22
C ALA A 47 -8.55 12.58 9.22
N THR A 48 -9.80 12.26 9.51
CA THR A 48 -10.15 11.10 10.34
C THR A 48 -9.82 9.81 9.57
N ILE A 49 -9.23 8.87 10.27
CA ILE A 49 -8.87 7.55 9.74
C ILE A 49 -10.04 6.60 10.07
N PRO A 50 -10.60 5.87 9.09
CA PRO A 50 -11.57 4.81 9.36
C PRO A 50 -11.04 3.81 10.37
N GLU A 51 -11.90 3.32 11.26
CA GLU A 51 -11.51 2.40 12.33
C GLU A 51 -10.93 1.12 11.75
N GLU A 52 -11.51 0.60 10.68
CA GLU A 52 -11.06 -0.59 9.96
C GLU A 52 -9.64 -0.43 9.43
N LEU A 53 -9.31 0.75 8.90
CA LEU A 53 -7.97 1.03 8.39
C LEU A 53 -6.95 1.27 9.52
N ASN A 54 -7.41 1.69 10.69
CA ASN A 54 -6.56 1.88 11.85
C ASN A 54 -6.21 0.56 12.57
N ASP A 55 -7.01 -0.50 12.38
CA ASP A 55 -6.78 -1.86 12.94
C ASP A 55 -6.16 -2.83 11.91
N ILE A 56 -5.36 -2.30 10.99
CA ILE A 56 -4.70 -3.10 9.98
C ILE A 56 -3.74 -4.14 10.62
N ARG A 57 -3.94 -5.41 10.28
CA ARG A 57 -3.19 -6.55 10.84
C ARG A 57 -2.14 -7.05 9.85
N ILE A 58 -1.09 -6.26 9.66
CA ILE A 58 0.09 -6.63 8.89
C ILE A 58 1.36 -6.29 9.67
N ASN A 59 2.44 -6.98 9.36
CA ASN A 59 3.70 -6.81 10.09
C ASN A 59 4.38 -5.48 9.78
N ASP A 60 4.26 -5.03 8.53
CA ASP A 60 4.82 -3.79 8.02
C ASP A 60 4.00 -3.23 6.86
N ILE A 61 4.26 -2.00 6.47
CA ILE A 61 3.77 -1.40 5.21
C ILE A 61 5.00 -0.90 4.45
N SER A 62 5.28 -1.50 3.31
CA SER A 62 6.41 -1.16 2.45
C SER A 62 6.03 -0.32 1.23
N GLY A 63 4.74 -0.23 0.90
CA GLY A 63 4.28 0.60 -0.21
C GLY A 63 2.77 0.85 -0.20
N LEU A 64 2.36 1.95 -0.81
CA LEU A 64 0.96 2.30 -1.04
C LEU A 64 0.72 2.68 -2.50
N ALA A 65 -0.45 2.31 -3.02
CA ALA A 65 -0.98 2.84 -4.27
C ALA A 65 -2.49 3.06 -4.14
N PHE A 66 -3.06 3.89 -4.99
CA PHE A 66 -4.50 4.14 -5.03
C PHE A 66 -5.03 3.87 -6.42
N ASN A 67 -6.11 3.10 -6.53
CA ASN A 67 -6.79 2.83 -7.78
C ASN A 67 -8.30 2.70 -7.58
N ASN A 68 -9.06 3.45 -8.35
CA ASN A 68 -10.50 3.58 -8.16
C ASN A 68 -10.82 3.94 -6.68
N GLU A 69 -11.75 3.28 -6.01
CA GLU A 69 -12.09 3.53 -4.60
C GLU A 69 -11.28 2.65 -3.62
N SER A 70 -10.08 2.21 -4.02
CA SER A 70 -9.32 1.24 -3.25
C SER A 70 -7.88 1.68 -2.99
N LEU A 71 -7.48 1.55 -1.73
CA LEU A 71 -6.10 1.69 -1.29
C LEU A 71 -5.42 0.32 -1.35
N MET A 72 -4.34 0.24 -2.12
CA MET A 72 -3.48 -0.92 -2.19
C MET A 72 -2.36 -0.78 -1.16
N ILE A 73 -2.16 -1.80 -0.34
CA ILE A 73 -1.23 -1.80 0.79
C ILE A 73 -0.28 -2.98 0.63
N LEU A 74 0.97 -2.68 0.34
CA LEU A 74 2.04 -3.66 0.15
C LEU A 74 2.74 -3.93 1.47
N SER A 75 3.01 -5.20 1.75
CA SER A 75 3.81 -5.64 2.90
C SER A 75 4.96 -6.52 2.44
N ASP A 76 6.18 -6.16 2.85
CA ASP A 76 7.38 -6.96 2.65
C ASP A 76 7.39 -8.19 3.57
N GLU A 77 7.26 -7.97 4.89
CA GLU A 77 7.34 -9.06 5.86
C GLU A 77 6.19 -10.06 5.73
N SER A 78 4.98 -9.61 5.35
CA SER A 78 3.83 -10.49 5.10
C SER A 78 3.82 -11.05 3.69
N ARG A 79 4.63 -10.51 2.78
CA ARG A 79 4.71 -10.87 1.35
C ARG A 79 3.34 -10.94 0.68
N ASN A 80 2.55 -9.92 0.90
CA ASN A 80 1.23 -9.83 0.29
C ASN A 80 0.86 -8.40 -0.09
N LEU A 81 -0.16 -8.31 -0.92
CA LEU A 81 -0.85 -7.08 -1.27
C LEU A 81 -2.27 -7.15 -0.75
N LEU A 82 -2.62 -6.25 0.14
CA LEU A 82 -3.99 -6.04 0.58
C LEU A 82 -4.65 -4.93 -0.23
N LYS A 83 -5.94 -5.08 -0.48
CA LYS A 83 -6.81 -4.05 -1.02
C LYS A 83 -7.80 -3.64 0.05
N PHE A 84 -7.83 -2.36 0.40
CA PHE A 84 -8.86 -1.76 1.24
C PHE A 84 -9.82 -0.96 0.39
N ASN A 85 -11.08 -1.36 0.36
CA ASN A 85 -12.15 -0.63 -0.32
C ASN A 85 -12.68 0.47 0.60
N LEU A 86 -12.55 1.74 0.20
CA LEU A 86 -13.00 2.89 1.00
C LEU A 86 -14.52 3.05 1.06
N THR A 87 -15.25 2.50 0.12
CA THR A 87 -16.72 2.53 0.11
C THR A 87 -17.31 1.45 1.01
N GLU A 88 -16.76 0.23 0.90
CA GLU A 88 -17.24 -0.93 1.65
C GLU A 88 -16.59 -1.06 3.03
N MET A 89 -15.56 -0.26 3.31
CA MET A 89 -14.75 -0.31 4.54
C MET A 89 -14.26 -1.72 4.86
N SER A 90 -13.75 -2.41 3.85
CA SER A 90 -13.36 -3.81 3.96
C SER A 90 -12.02 -4.11 3.32
N PHE A 91 -11.32 -5.12 3.87
CA PHE A 91 -10.07 -5.65 3.33
C PHE A 91 -10.30 -6.93 2.56
N ILE A 92 -9.55 -7.08 1.46
CA ILE A 92 -9.31 -8.37 0.82
C ILE A 92 -7.80 -8.55 0.59
N GLU A 93 -7.29 -9.76 0.73
CA GLU A 93 -5.96 -10.11 0.21
C GLU A 93 -6.07 -10.25 -1.31
N MET A 94 -5.27 -9.47 -2.01
CA MET A 94 -5.33 -9.39 -3.47
C MET A 94 -4.28 -10.25 -4.14
N LEU A 95 -3.05 -10.22 -3.60
CA LEU A 95 -1.93 -11.02 -4.10
C LEU A 95 -1.16 -11.63 -2.94
N ASP A 96 -0.88 -12.91 -3.04
CA ASP A 96 0.15 -13.61 -2.28
C ASP A 96 1.44 -13.60 -3.11
N LEU A 97 2.48 -12.94 -2.62
CA LEU A 97 3.74 -12.72 -3.34
C LEU A 97 4.76 -13.84 -3.09
N THR A 98 4.30 -15.00 -2.64
CA THR A 98 5.14 -16.17 -2.43
C THR A 98 5.14 -17.10 -3.65
N LYS A 99 6.18 -17.94 -3.73
CA LYS A 99 6.38 -18.92 -4.80
C LYS A 99 5.14 -19.80 -5.01
N GLY A 100 4.78 -19.98 -6.27
CA GLY A 100 3.66 -20.83 -6.69
C GLY A 100 2.34 -20.08 -6.86
N ASN A 101 2.24 -18.86 -6.32
CA ASN A 101 1.08 -17.98 -6.50
C ASN A 101 1.31 -17.05 -7.69
N HIS A 102 0.25 -16.70 -8.40
CA HIS A 102 0.27 -15.73 -9.52
C HIS A 102 1.41 -15.98 -10.54
N SER A 103 1.73 -17.26 -10.81
CA SER A 103 2.83 -17.70 -11.70
C SER A 103 4.24 -17.30 -11.20
N LEU A 104 4.40 -16.95 -9.95
CA LEU A 104 5.71 -16.69 -9.37
C LEU A 104 6.53 -17.98 -9.25
N THR A 105 7.74 -17.97 -9.79
CA THR A 105 8.70 -19.08 -9.70
C THR A 105 9.54 -19.06 -8.43
N SER A 106 9.55 -17.92 -7.73
CA SER A 106 10.18 -17.67 -6.43
C SER A 106 9.37 -16.64 -5.66
N ASP A 107 9.57 -16.55 -4.35
CA ASP A 107 9.06 -15.43 -3.55
C ASP A 107 9.58 -14.10 -4.10
N LEU A 108 8.79 -13.03 -4.04
CA LEU A 108 9.33 -11.68 -4.15
C LEU A 108 10.10 -11.35 -2.86
N PRO A 109 11.42 -11.13 -2.93
CA PRO A 109 12.24 -11.13 -1.70
C PRO A 109 12.01 -9.91 -0.79
N GLN A 110 11.91 -8.71 -1.36
CA GLN A 110 11.70 -7.46 -0.63
C GLN A 110 10.85 -6.51 -1.49
N PRO A 111 9.52 -6.69 -1.52
CA PRO A 111 8.63 -5.82 -2.28
C PRO A 111 8.49 -4.47 -1.57
N GLU A 112 8.95 -3.38 -2.20
CA GLU A 112 9.02 -2.04 -1.58
C GLU A 112 8.30 -0.96 -2.38
N GLY A 113 8.00 -1.20 -3.64
CA GLY A 113 7.32 -0.23 -4.49
C GLY A 113 6.11 -0.82 -5.18
N ILE A 114 5.04 -0.04 -5.28
CA ILE A 114 3.82 -0.46 -5.97
C ILE A 114 3.24 0.68 -6.79
N VAL A 115 2.73 0.35 -7.97
CA VAL A 115 1.86 1.22 -8.77
C VAL A 115 0.75 0.40 -9.40
N THR A 116 -0.42 1.00 -9.50
CA THR A 116 -1.57 0.45 -10.24
C THR A 116 -1.86 1.32 -11.45
N LEU A 117 -2.21 0.70 -12.57
CA LEU A 117 -2.56 1.40 -13.80
C LEU A 117 -4.07 1.40 -14.03
N SER A 118 -4.51 2.19 -15.01
CA SER A 118 -5.93 2.32 -15.37
C SER A 118 -6.57 1.04 -15.92
N ASP A 119 -5.75 0.11 -16.43
CA ASP A 119 -6.16 -1.23 -16.87
C ASP A 119 -6.17 -2.26 -15.74
N GLU A 120 -6.05 -1.78 -14.48
CA GLU A 120 -5.96 -2.58 -13.26
C GLU A 120 -4.69 -3.45 -13.16
N SER A 121 -3.73 -3.29 -14.07
CA SER A 121 -2.42 -3.92 -13.91
C SER A 121 -1.72 -3.36 -12.69
N ILE A 122 -1.01 -4.24 -11.98
CA ILE A 122 -0.23 -3.92 -10.79
C ILE A 122 1.23 -4.19 -11.10
N TYR A 123 2.09 -3.23 -10.80
CA TYR A 123 3.54 -3.41 -10.84
C TYR A 123 4.09 -3.30 -9.43
N VAL A 124 4.94 -4.25 -9.08
CA VAL A 124 5.64 -4.30 -7.78
C VAL A 124 7.14 -4.29 -8.05
N ALA A 125 7.82 -3.29 -7.49
CA ALA A 125 9.27 -3.27 -7.44
C ALA A 125 9.74 -3.98 -6.18
N SER A 126 10.73 -4.85 -6.35
CA SER A 126 11.29 -5.66 -5.26
C SER A 126 12.82 -5.67 -5.37
N GLU A 127 13.50 -5.55 -4.23
CA GLU A 127 14.97 -5.63 -4.22
C GLU A 127 15.46 -7.04 -4.64
N PRO A 128 16.67 -7.18 -5.21
CA PRO A 128 17.59 -6.08 -5.53
C PRO A 128 17.25 -5.31 -6.83
N ASP A 129 16.56 -5.91 -7.80
CA ASP A 129 16.31 -5.32 -9.13
C ASP A 129 15.16 -6.02 -9.88
N ILE A 130 14.14 -6.47 -9.16
CA ILE A 130 12.99 -7.18 -9.71
C ILE A 130 11.83 -6.20 -9.95
N LEU A 131 11.25 -6.26 -11.15
CA LEU A 131 9.97 -5.63 -11.46
C LEU A 131 8.97 -6.71 -11.86
N ALA A 132 8.01 -6.98 -10.99
CA ALA A 132 6.93 -7.93 -11.24
C ALA A 132 5.69 -7.21 -11.76
N LYS A 133 5.01 -7.82 -12.75
CA LYS A 133 3.74 -7.35 -13.29
C LYS A 133 2.66 -8.39 -13.04
N PHE A 134 1.55 -7.94 -12.46
CA PHE A 134 0.34 -8.73 -12.29
C PHE A 134 -0.78 -8.13 -13.13
N VAL A 135 -1.50 -8.96 -13.87
CA VAL A 135 -2.63 -8.53 -14.69
C VAL A 135 -3.91 -9.14 -14.13
N PRO A 136 -5.05 -8.42 -14.18
CA PRO A 136 -6.31 -8.99 -13.76
C PRO A 136 -6.67 -10.21 -14.62
N ASN A 137 -7.21 -11.24 -13.98
CA ASN A 137 -7.80 -12.36 -14.71
C ASN A 137 -9.05 -11.83 -15.42
N LYS A 138 -9.06 -11.93 -16.76
CA LYS A 138 -10.22 -11.61 -17.57
C LYS A 138 -11.30 -12.67 -17.44
#